data_826684879401d2092469666e043dac32
#
_entry.id   826684879401d2092469666e043dac32
#
_cell.length_a   1.000
_cell.length_b   1.000
_cell.length_c   1.000
_cell.angle_alpha   90.00
_cell.angle_beta   90.00
_cell.angle_gamma   90.00
#
_symmetry.space_group_name_H-M   'P 1'
#
loop_
_entity.id
_entity.type
_entity.pdbx_description
1 polymer ?
#
loop_
_entity_poly.entity_id
_entity_poly.type
_entity_poly.pdbx_seq_one_letter_code
_entity_poly.pdbx_strand_id
1 'polypeptide(L)'
;MENKTILVGVNDVFFYTKLRDALKPQGYTLEKARTHGEVAEKAGALHPAAVVLNINDEGLDAFKALEALKSDVRSKSIPVLAFANHEEVDNWKRAQQLGVTKIVSRNEFSSRTLQLVQEVVARGGAVST
;
A
#
# COMPACT_ATOMS: atom_id res chain seq x y z
N MET A 1 -8.90 18.64 7.95
CA MET A 1 -9.63 17.38 7.79
C MET A 1 -8.65 16.23 7.66
N GLU A 2 -8.97 15.14 8.30
CA GLU A 2 -8.13 13.97 8.28
C GLU A 2 -8.26 13.24 6.93
N ASN A 3 -7.13 12.91 6.33
CA ASN A 3 -7.13 12.14 5.08
C ASN A 3 -7.30 10.66 5.41
N LYS A 4 -8.41 10.08 4.99
CA LYS A 4 -8.72 8.67 5.23
C LYS A 4 -8.88 7.86 3.95
N THR A 5 -8.28 8.31 2.86
CA THR A 5 -8.28 7.56 1.60
C THR A 5 -7.10 6.62 1.55
N ILE A 6 -7.36 5.35 1.29
CA ILE A 6 -6.33 4.32 1.12
C ILE A 6 -6.43 3.78 -0.31
N LEU A 7 -5.33 3.88 -1.04
CA LEU A 7 -5.25 3.34 -2.40
C LEU A 7 -4.78 1.89 -2.33
N VAL A 8 -5.55 0.98 -2.91
CA VAL A 8 -5.34 -0.46 -2.75
C VAL A 8 -4.97 -1.11 -4.07
N GLY A 9 -3.72 -1.51 -4.20
CA GLY A 9 -3.22 -2.28 -5.33
C GLY A 9 -3.17 -3.77 -4.99
N VAL A 10 -4.35 -4.34 -4.73
CA VAL A 10 -4.51 -5.73 -4.31
C VAL A 10 -5.70 -6.32 -5.05
N ASN A 11 -5.45 -7.23 -5.99
CA ASN A 11 -6.52 -7.90 -6.74
C ASN A 11 -7.03 -9.16 -6.04
N ASP A 12 -6.25 -9.74 -5.15
CA ASP A 12 -6.66 -10.92 -4.38
C ASP A 12 -7.86 -10.60 -3.51
N VAL A 13 -8.96 -11.30 -3.75
CA VAL A 13 -10.24 -11.06 -3.08
C VAL A 13 -10.14 -11.24 -1.56
N PHE A 14 -9.39 -12.24 -1.11
CA PHE A 14 -9.23 -12.50 0.33
C PHE A 14 -8.61 -11.29 1.04
N PHE A 15 -7.48 -10.81 0.53
CA PHE A 15 -6.79 -9.68 1.16
C PHE A 15 -7.52 -8.37 0.98
N TYR A 16 -8.17 -8.17 -0.18
CA TYR A 16 -8.99 -6.98 -0.38
C TYR A 16 -10.13 -6.94 0.63
N THR A 17 -10.80 -8.07 0.84
CA THR A 17 -11.89 -8.17 1.81
C THR A 17 -11.40 -7.89 3.23
N LYS A 18 -10.23 -8.40 3.59
CA LYS A 18 -9.60 -8.10 4.89
C LYS A 18 -9.42 -6.60 5.09
N LEU A 19 -8.89 -5.93 4.06
CA LEU A 19 -8.71 -4.48 4.12
C LEU A 19 -10.04 -3.76 4.28
N ARG A 20 -11.02 -4.10 3.47
CA ARG A 20 -12.34 -3.47 3.52
C ARG A 20 -12.98 -3.62 4.88
N ASP A 21 -12.99 -4.85 5.40
CA ASP A 21 -13.66 -5.14 6.67
C ASP A 21 -12.96 -4.49 7.86
N ALA A 22 -11.64 -4.31 7.79
CA ALA A 22 -10.87 -3.66 8.85
C ALA A 22 -10.98 -2.14 8.79
N LEU A 23 -11.00 -1.56 7.60
CA LEU A 23 -10.85 -0.11 7.43
C LEU A 23 -12.16 0.66 7.31
N LYS A 24 -13.17 0.13 6.63
CA LYS A 24 -14.44 0.85 6.45
C LYS A 24 -15.11 1.23 7.76
N PRO A 25 -15.20 0.32 8.76
CA PRO A 25 -15.82 0.71 10.04
C PRO A 25 -15.10 1.84 10.76
N GLN A 26 -13.84 2.06 10.42
CA GLN A 26 -13.02 3.13 11.02
C GLN A 26 -13.07 4.43 10.21
N GLY A 27 -13.91 4.50 9.19
CA GLY A 27 -14.09 5.71 8.40
C GLY A 27 -13.16 5.86 7.21
N TYR A 28 -12.38 4.85 6.87
CA TYR A 28 -11.52 4.89 5.70
C TYR A 28 -12.30 4.67 4.40
N THR A 29 -11.87 5.34 3.35
CA THR A 29 -12.37 5.12 2.00
C THR A 29 -11.31 4.37 1.22
N LEU A 30 -11.68 3.25 0.59
CA LEU A 30 -10.77 2.46 -0.21
C LEU A 30 -10.98 2.76 -1.69
N GLU A 31 -9.87 3.10 -2.36
CA GLU A 31 -9.84 3.26 -3.81
C GLU A 31 -9.02 2.12 -4.39
N LYS A 32 -9.60 1.37 -5.31
CA LYS A 32 -8.92 0.21 -5.89
C LYS A 32 -8.18 0.58 -7.16
N ALA A 33 -6.94 0.10 -7.29
CA ALA A 33 -6.16 0.15 -8.53
C ALA A 33 -5.89 -1.27 -8.97
N ARG A 34 -6.12 -1.57 -10.24
CA ARG A 34 -6.00 -2.94 -10.78
C ARG A 34 -4.69 -3.21 -11.48
N THR A 35 -4.00 -2.16 -11.92
CA THR A 35 -2.74 -2.26 -12.64
C THR A 35 -1.71 -1.33 -12.01
N HIS A 36 -0.44 -1.56 -12.31
CA HIS A 36 0.61 -0.69 -11.79
C HIS A 36 0.47 0.75 -12.30
N GLY A 37 -0.02 0.93 -13.53
CA GLY A 37 -0.27 2.26 -14.06
C GLY A 37 -1.38 2.99 -13.33
N GLU A 38 -2.46 2.28 -12.97
CA GLU A 38 -3.54 2.87 -12.18
C GLU A 38 -3.08 3.27 -10.78
N VAL A 39 -2.19 2.50 -10.17
CA VAL A 39 -1.64 2.86 -8.85
C VAL A 39 -0.97 4.22 -8.91
N ALA A 40 -0.07 4.41 -9.87
CA ALA A 40 0.66 5.66 -10.01
C ALA A 40 -0.26 6.84 -10.34
N GLU A 41 -1.18 6.63 -11.28
CA GLU A 41 -2.11 7.68 -11.71
C GLU A 41 -3.03 8.11 -10.58
N LYS A 42 -3.65 7.17 -9.89
CA LYS A 42 -4.57 7.48 -8.79
C LYS A 42 -3.85 8.07 -7.60
N ALA A 43 -2.64 7.62 -7.30
CA ALA A 43 -1.84 8.21 -6.22
C ALA A 43 -1.55 9.68 -6.51
N GLY A 44 -1.17 10.00 -7.75
CA GLY A 44 -0.91 11.38 -8.14
C GLY A 44 -2.15 12.28 -8.11
N ALA A 45 -3.31 11.71 -8.46
CA ALA A 45 -4.57 12.47 -8.52
C ALA A 45 -5.26 12.60 -7.16
N LEU A 46 -5.26 11.53 -6.36
CA LEU A 46 -6.04 11.47 -5.13
C LEU A 46 -5.26 11.81 -3.86
N HIS A 47 -3.94 11.72 -3.91
CA HIS A 47 -3.07 11.93 -2.74
C HIS A 47 -3.54 11.13 -1.53
N PRO A 48 -3.63 9.80 -1.62
CA PRO A 48 -4.13 8.98 -0.52
C PRO A 48 -3.21 9.08 0.71
N ALA A 49 -3.76 8.72 1.86
CA ALA A 49 -2.98 8.69 3.11
C ALA A 49 -1.93 7.58 3.08
N ALA A 50 -2.19 6.50 2.35
CA ALA A 50 -1.25 5.40 2.15
C ALA A 50 -1.65 4.58 0.93
N VAL A 51 -0.68 3.82 0.42
CA VAL A 51 -0.89 2.83 -0.65
C VAL A 51 -0.61 1.46 -0.08
N VAL A 52 -1.47 0.49 -0.36
CA VAL A 52 -1.27 -0.91 0.05
C VAL A 52 -1.03 -1.74 -1.19
N LEU A 53 0.06 -2.50 -1.21
CA LEU A 53 0.44 -3.33 -2.35
C LEU A 53 0.66 -4.79 -1.95
N ASN A 54 0.18 -5.70 -2.80
CA ASN A 54 0.50 -7.11 -2.70
C ASN A 54 1.66 -7.41 -3.66
N ILE A 55 2.82 -7.75 -3.12
CA ILE A 55 4.02 -8.01 -3.93
C ILE A 55 3.82 -9.23 -4.85
N ASN A 56 3.01 -10.19 -4.44
CA ASN A 56 2.75 -11.42 -5.18
C ASN A 56 1.46 -11.35 -6.02
N ASP A 57 0.94 -10.17 -6.27
CA ASP A 57 -0.29 -10.02 -7.04
C ASP A 57 -0.07 -10.46 -8.50
N GLU A 58 -1.02 -11.23 -9.02
CA GLU A 58 -0.91 -11.77 -10.39
C GLU A 58 -1.29 -10.73 -11.45
N GLY A 59 -2.20 -9.84 -11.14
CA GLY A 59 -2.71 -8.87 -12.10
C GLY A 59 -2.04 -7.51 -12.05
N LEU A 60 -1.16 -7.29 -11.07
CA LEU A 60 -0.55 -5.98 -10.85
C LEU A 60 0.93 -6.16 -10.50
N ASP A 61 1.81 -5.51 -11.26
CA ASP A 61 3.23 -5.53 -10.97
C ASP A 61 3.56 -4.49 -9.89
N ALA A 62 3.69 -4.97 -8.64
CA ALA A 62 3.90 -4.10 -7.50
C ALA A 62 5.25 -3.36 -7.56
N PHE A 63 6.27 -3.99 -8.13
CA PHE A 63 7.58 -3.33 -8.26
C PHE A 63 7.52 -2.17 -9.24
N LYS A 64 6.83 -2.35 -10.37
CA LYS A 64 6.61 -1.25 -11.32
C LYS A 64 5.78 -0.14 -10.70
N ALA A 65 4.77 -0.51 -9.88
CA ALA A 65 3.98 0.48 -9.16
C ALA A 65 4.86 1.29 -8.21
N LEU A 66 5.73 0.62 -7.45
CA LEU A 66 6.65 1.30 -6.53
C LEU A 66 7.61 2.24 -7.28
N GLU A 67 8.19 1.78 -8.37
CA GLU A 67 9.08 2.61 -9.17
C GLU A 67 8.35 3.87 -9.66
N ALA A 68 7.14 3.71 -10.17
CA ALA A 68 6.35 4.84 -10.65
C ALA A 68 5.97 5.80 -9.53
N LEU A 69 5.57 5.27 -8.37
CA LEU A 69 5.24 6.10 -7.21
C LEU A 69 6.43 6.94 -6.76
N LYS A 70 7.60 6.35 -6.70
CA LYS A 70 8.81 7.04 -6.21
C LYS A 70 9.41 7.99 -7.23
N SER A 71 9.06 7.83 -8.51
CA SER A 71 9.54 8.68 -9.59
C SER A 71 8.71 9.95 -9.79
N ASP A 72 7.51 10.00 -9.21
CA ASP A 72 6.58 11.12 -9.40
C ASP A 72 6.59 11.99 -8.15
N VAL A 73 6.86 13.28 -8.32
CA VAL A 73 6.91 14.24 -7.21
C VAL A 73 5.57 14.31 -6.47
N ARG A 74 4.45 14.02 -7.14
CA ARG A 74 3.12 14.05 -6.52
C ARG A 74 2.88 12.89 -5.56
N SER A 75 3.60 11.78 -5.71
CA SER A 75 3.33 10.55 -4.97
C SER A 75 4.51 9.99 -4.19
N LYS A 76 5.73 10.48 -4.46
CA LYS A 76 6.95 9.88 -3.88
C LYS A 76 6.99 9.86 -2.36
N SER A 77 6.29 10.77 -1.70
CA SER A 77 6.27 10.84 -0.24
C SER A 77 5.07 10.13 0.40
N ILE A 78 4.17 9.58 -0.41
CA ILE A 78 3.02 8.83 0.11
C ILE A 78 3.54 7.51 0.69
N PRO A 79 3.20 7.19 1.96
CA PRO A 79 3.68 5.94 2.55
C PRO A 79 3.07 4.71 1.90
N VAL A 80 3.86 3.65 1.80
CA VAL A 80 3.46 2.40 1.17
C VAL A 80 3.60 1.24 2.14
N LEU A 81 2.53 0.49 2.33
CA LEU A 81 2.51 -0.77 3.06
C LEU A 81 2.45 -1.90 2.03
N ALA A 82 3.40 -2.81 2.10
CA ALA A 82 3.42 -3.97 1.21
C ALA A 82 3.35 -5.25 2.01
N PHE A 83 2.80 -6.30 1.42
CA PHE A 83 2.87 -7.63 1.99
C PHE A 83 3.28 -8.64 0.93
N ALA A 84 3.99 -9.68 1.36
CA ALA A 84 4.60 -10.65 0.47
C ALA A 84 4.75 -12.00 1.15
N ASN A 85 5.02 -13.03 0.33
CA ASN A 85 5.40 -14.33 0.85
C ASN A 85 6.73 -14.21 1.59
N HIS A 86 6.75 -14.62 2.87
CA HIS A 86 7.93 -14.46 3.72
C HIS A 86 9.15 -15.27 3.24
N GLU A 87 8.93 -16.27 2.40
CA GLU A 87 10.03 -17.10 1.87
C GLU A 87 10.75 -16.44 0.70
N GLU A 88 10.18 -15.41 0.10
CA GLU A 88 10.76 -14.74 -1.06
C GLU A 88 11.65 -13.57 -0.64
N VAL A 89 12.79 -13.90 -0.06
CA VAL A 89 13.72 -12.92 0.53
C VAL A 89 14.15 -11.85 -0.48
N ASP A 90 14.40 -12.25 -1.73
CA ASP A 90 14.82 -11.29 -2.76
C ASP A 90 13.74 -10.27 -3.06
N ASN A 91 12.48 -10.66 -3.05
CA ASN A 91 11.37 -9.74 -3.25
C ASN A 91 11.27 -8.75 -2.10
N TRP A 92 11.50 -9.18 -0.87
CA TRP A 92 11.52 -8.31 0.29
C TRP A 92 12.62 -7.26 0.17
N LYS A 93 13.82 -7.70 -0.19
CA LYS A 93 14.96 -6.79 -0.38
C LYS A 93 14.67 -5.78 -1.47
N ARG A 94 14.11 -6.23 -2.58
CA ARG A 94 13.79 -5.34 -3.70
C ARG A 94 12.74 -4.29 -3.30
N ALA A 95 11.71 -4.70 -2.59
CA ALA A 95 10.69 -3.77 -2.11
C ALA A 95 11.28 -2.73 -1.19
N GLN A 96 12.16 -3.14 -0.27
CA GLN A 96 12.83 -2.23 0.63
C GLN A 96 13.72 -1.24 -0.12
N GLN A 97 14.45 -1.71 -1.11
CA GLN A 97 15.30 -0.85 -1.94
C GLN A 97 14.48 0.16 -2.73
N LEU A 98 13.27 -0.22 -3.14
CA LEU A 98 12.36 0.67 -3.87
C LEU A 98 11.61 1.63 -2.95
N GLY A 99 11.82 1.54 -1.64
CA GLY A 99 11.34 2.56 -0.72
C GLY A 99 9.98 2.32 -0.09
N VAL A 100 9.55 1.06 0.08
CA VAL A 100 8.32 0.80 0.87
C VAL A 100 8.52 1.31 2.30
N THR A 101 7.47 1.84 2.88
CA THR A 101 7.50 2.29 4.26
C THR A 101 7.58 1.11 5.22
N LYS A 102 6.83 0.06 4.91
CA LYS A 102 6.83 -1.17 5.68
C LYS A 102 6.46 -2.34 4.79
N ILE A 103 7.14 -3.47 4.98
CA ILE A 103 6.77 -4.72 4.33
C ILE A 103 6.59 -5.80 5.40
N VAL A 104 5.55 -6.59 5.27
CA VAL A 104 5.20 -7.65 6.22
C VAL A 104 4.84 -8.93 5.46
N SER A 105 4.79 -10.04 6.18
CA SER A 105 4.31 -11.29 5.60
C SER A 105 2.79 -11.21 5.37
N ARG A 106 2.29 -12.07 4.49
CA ARG A 106 0.84 -12.18 4.26
C ARG A 106 0.11 -12.54 5.55
N ASN A 107 0.73 -13.38 6.36
CA ASN A 107 0.14 -13.82 7.64
C ASN A 107 0.04 -12.64 8.62
N GLU A 108 1.10 -11.89 8.77
CA GLU A 108 1.07 -10.70 9.63
C GLU A 108 0.07 -9.67 9.11
N PHE A 109 0.03 -9.46 7.80
CA PHE A 109 -0.92 -8.52 7.21
C PHE A 109 -2.36 -8.90 7.55
N SER A 110 -2.74 -10.17 7.37
CA SER A 110 -4.13 -10.57 7.60
C SER A 110 -4.52 -10.54 9.08
N SER A 111 -3.57 -10.73 10.00
CA SER A 111 -3.87 -10.72 11.44
C SER A 111 -3.82 -9.33 12.06
N ARG A 112 -3.15 -8.36 11.42
CA ARG A 112 -2.96 -7.01 11.97
C ARG A 112 -3.29 -5.91 10.97
N THR A 113 -4.24 -6.13 10.09
CA THR A 113 -4.54 -5.23 8.97
C THR A 113 -4.72 -3.78 9.39
N LEU A 114 -5.64 -3.52 10.32
CA LEU A 114 -5.93 -2.14 10.76
C LEU A 114 -4.71 -1.49 11.41
N GLN A 115 -4.05 -2.20 12.31
CA GLN A 115 -2.88 -1.68 13.02
C GLN A 115 -1.76 -1.29 12.05
N LEU A 116 -1.52 -2.14 11.04
CA LEU A 116 -0.46 -1.89 10.07
C LEU A 116 -0.76 -0.67 9.20
N VAL A 117 -2.00 -0.52 8.76
CA VAL A 117 -2.41 0.64 7.97
C VAL A 117 -2.26 1.91 8.80
N GLN A 118 -2.74 1.90 10.04
CA GLN A 118 -2.64 3.05 10.93
C GLN A 118 -1.19 3.44 11.21
N GLU A 119 -0.33 2.46 11.40
CA GLU A 119 1.11 2.67 11.61
C GLU A 119 1.76 3.39 10.42
N VAL A 120 1.44 2.92 9.21
CA VAL A 120 2.02 3.48 7.99
C VAL A 120 1.47 4.89 7.73
N VAL A 121 0.19 5.10 7.93
CA VAL A 121 -0.43 6.42 7.81
C VAL A 121 0.21 7.41 8.79
N ALA A 122 0.44 6.98 10.02
CA ALA A 122 1.08 7.83 11.03
C ALA A 122 2.51 8.23 10.65
N ARG A 123 3.25 7.35 9.99
CA ARG A 123 4.60 7.66 9.52
C ARG A 123 4.58 8.74 8.44
N GLY A 124 3.61 8.68 7.54
CA GLY A 124 3.44 9.72 6.53
C GLY A 124 3.15 11.07 7.16
N GLY A 125 2.28 11.12 8.16
CA GLY A 125 2.00 12.34 8.90
C GLY A 125 3.20 12.85 9.68
N ALA A 126 3.98 11.95 10.28
CA ALA A 126 5.17 12.32 11.04
C ALA A 126 6.24 12.94 10.15
N VAL A 127 6.37 12.49 8.91
CA VAL A 127 7.36 13.01 7.96
C VAL A 127 7.06 14.46 7.58
N SER A 128 5.80 14.85 7.59
CA SER A 128 5.40 16.19 7.19
C SER A 128 5.75 17.27 8.22
N THR A 129 6.15 16.86 9.38
CA THR A 129 6.62 17.81 10.41
C THR A 129 8.08 18.14 10.22
#